data_20799df18d125f4dfffcbfa4027da2c1
#
_entry.id   20799df18d125f4dfffcbfa4027da2c1
#
_cell.length_a   1.000
_cell.length_b   1.000
_cell.length_c   1.000
_cell.angle_alpha   90.00
_cell.angle_beta   90.00
_cell.angle_gamma   90.00
#
_symmetry.space_group_name_H-M   'P 1'
#
loop_
_entity.id
_entity.type
_entity.pdbx_description
1 polymer ?
#
loop_
_entity_poly.entity_id
_entity_poly.type
_entity_poly.pdbx_seq_one_letter_code
_entity_poly.pdbx_strand_id
1 'polypeptide(L)'
;KVESFLIDTVDLARILGIFLDNAIEATLETEQPQIGLNIIQDKAGVSIIISNSFRDNGVMLHNLKRKGFSTKAGHQGIGLWNAQKIISSYDNVLLETTMKCSYFIQHIELTDKKE
;
A
#
# COMPACT_ATOMS: atom_id res chain seq x y z
N LYS A 1 1.80 15.99 -19.31
CA LYS A 1 1.25 14.75 -19.78
C LYS A 1 2.20 13.58 -19.48
N VAL A 2 1.65 12.51 -19.00
CA VAL A 2 2.46 11.34 -18.68
C VAL A 2 2.60 10.49 -19.93
N GLU A 3 3.73 10.60 -20.56
CA GLU A 3 4.00 9.84 -21.74
C GLU A 3 4.58 8.49 -21.43
N SER A 4 5.63 8.52 -20.64
CA SER A 4 6.24 7.28 -20.22
C SER A 4 5.58 6.87 -18.93
N PHE A 5 5.15 5.66 -18.87
CA PHE A 5 4.50 5.19 -17.67
C PHE A 5 5.51 4.95 -16.59
N LEU A 6 5.20 5.45 -15.43
CA LEU A 6 6.05 5.23 -14.28
C LEU A 6 5.99 3.79 -13.83
N ILE A 7 4.89 3.13 -14.16
CA ILE A 7 4.69 1.73 -13.80
C ILE A 7 3.67 1.15 -14.77
N ASP A 8 3.78 -0.14 -15.05
CA ASP A 8 2.81 -0.82 -15.90
C ASP A 8 1.42 -0.71 -15.29
N THR A 9 0.44 -0.39 -16.12
CA THR A 9 -0.92 -0.14 -15.65
C THR A 9 -1.51 -1.36 -14.93
N VAL A 10 -1.26 -2.55 -15.45
CA VAL A 10 -1.78 -3.76 -14.81
C VAL A 10 -1.15 -3.95 -13.44
N ASP A 11 0.15 -3.72 -13.32
CA ASP A 11 0.83 -3.86 -12.05
C ASP A 11 0.32 -2.82 -11.05
N LEU A 12 0.13 -1.60 -11.49
CA LEU A 12 -0.41 -0.57 -10.60
C LEU A 12 -1.79 -0.93 -10.12
N ALA A 13 -2.64 -1.41 -11.03
CA ALA A 13 -3.99 -1.79 -10.64
C ALA A 13 -3.98 -2.91 -9.61
N ARG A 14 -3.06 -3.86 -9.76
CA ARG A 14 -2.94 -4.94 -8.79
C ARG A 14 -2.51 -4.44 -7.42
N ILE A 15 -1.50 -3.58 -7.41
CA ILE A 15 -1.00 -3.03 -6.16
C ILE A 15 -2.10 -2.26 -5.44
N LEU A 16 -2.79 -1.38 -6.17
CA LEU A 16 -3.84 -0.57 -5.56
C LEU A 16 -4.99 -1.44 -5.08
N GLY A 17 -5.35 -2.46 -5.85
CA GLY A 17 -6.42 -3.36 -5.45
C GLY A 17 -6.09 -4.06 -4.14
N ILE A 18 -4.86 -4.54 -4.01
CA ILE A 18 -4.44 -5.22 -2.80
C ILE A 18 -4.49 -4.27 -1.60
N PHE A 19 -3.93 -3.06 -1.77
CA PHE A 19 -3.88 -2.13 -0.65
C PHE A 19 -5.27 -1.64 -0.27
N LEU A 20 -6.14 -1.41 -1.25
CA LEU A 20 -7.48 -0.95 -0.94
C LEU A 20 -8.31 -2.04 -0.29
N ASP A 21 -8.17 -3.28 -0.74
CA ASP A 21 -8.85 -4.39 -0.09
C ASP A 21 -8.41 -4.53 1.35
N ASN A 22 -7.10 -4.43 1.59
CA ASN A 22 -6.58 -4.52 2.95
C ASN A 22 -7.13 -3.39 3.81
N ALA A 23 -7.18 -2.17 3.25
CA ALA A 23 -7.67 -1.03 3.99
C ALA A 23 -9.14 -1.19 4.35
N ILE A 24 -9.94 -1.64 3.40
CA ILE A 24 -11.36 -1.84 3.66
C ILE A 24 -11.57 -2.86 4.75
N GLU A 25 -10.87 -3.98 4.66
CA GLU A 25 -11.06 -5.03 5.66
C GLU A 25 -10.60 -4.60 7.04
N ALA A 26 -9.50 -3.84 7.09
CA ALA A 26 -9.02 -3.37 8.39
C ALA A 26 -10.00 -2.42 9.05
N THR A 27 -10.66 -1.55 8.27
CA THR A 27 -11.60 -0.61 8.86
C THR A 27 -12.84 -1.28 9.40
N LEU A 28 -13.21 -2.44 8.87
CA LEU A 28 -14.39 -3.13 9.36
C LEU A 28 -14.26 -3.56 10.81
N GLU A 29 -13.03 -3.59 11.33
CA GLU A 29 -12.80 -3.96 12.73
C GLU A 29 -12.72 -2.77 13.65
N THR A 30 -12.93 -1.57 13.14
CA THR A 30 -12.84 -0.36 13.94
C THR A 30 -14.23 0.20 14.18
N GLU A 31 -14.34 0.99 15.26
CA GLU A 31 -15.61 1.62 15.59
C GLU A 31 -15.92 2.79 14.68
N GLN A 32 -14.88 3.42 14.18
CA GLN A 32 -15.05 4.56 13.28
C GLN A 32 -14.21 4.32 12.03
N PRO A 33 -14.74 3.57 11.09
CA PRO A 33 -14.00 3.27 9.88
C PRO A 33 -13.64 4.51 9.09
N GLN A 34 -12.38 4.63 8.71
CA GLN A 34 -11.94 5.76 7.90
C GLN A 34 -10.90 5.26 6.91
N ILE A 35 -11.04 5.69 5.68
CA ILE A 35 -10.09 5.39 4.62
C ILE A 35 -9.78 6.69 3.90
N GLY A 36 -8.50 6.95 3.70
CA GLY A 36 -8.07 8.12 2.95
C GLY A 36 -7.28 7.70 1.73
N LEU A 37 -7.46 8.44 0.67
CA LEU A 37 -6.69 8.22 -0.56
C LEU A 37 -6.27 9.59 -1.07
N ASN A 38 -4.97 9.78 -1.20
CA ASN A 38 -4.41 11.01 -1.75
C ASN A 38 -3.47 10.68 -2.89
N ILE A 39 -3.59 11.43 -3.95
CA ILE A 39 -2.70 11.29 -5.08
C ILE A 39 -2.11 12.66 -5.35
N ILE A 40 -0.79 12.74 -5.28
CA ILE A 40 -0.08 14.00 -5.44
C ILE A 40 0.89 13.86 -6.58
N GLN A 41 0.79 14.75 -7.53
CA GLN A 41 1.69 14.74 -8.69
C GLN A 41 2.54 15.99 -8.67
N ASP A 42 3.83 15.81 -8.89
CA ASP A 42 4.74 16.94 -9.03
C ASP A 42 5.78 16.59 -10.07
N LYS A 43 6.82 17.40 -10.15
CA LYS A 43 7.84 17.20 -11.18
C LYS A 43 8.61 15.93 -11.01
N ALA A 44 8.74 15.46 -9.77
CA ALA A 44 9.50 14.25 -9.49
C ALA A 44 8.72 12.99 -9.80
N GLY A 45 7.40 13.06 -9.75
CA GLY A 45 6.59 11.90 -10.01
C GLY A 45 5.24 11.96 -9.32
N VAL A 46 4.77 10.81 -8.91
CA VAL A 46 3.44 10.67 -8.32
C VAL A 46 3.57 9.98 -6.97
N SER A 47 2.89 10.53 -5.98
CA SER A 47 2.78 9.88 -4.66
C SER A 47 1.34 9.44 -4.47
N ILE A 48 1.15 8.20 -4.09
CA ILE A 48 -0.17 7.66 -3.78
C ILE A 48 -0.14 7.25 -2.32
N ILE A 49 -1.03 7.82 -1.53
CA ILE A 49 -1.06 7.58 -0.10
C ILE A 49 -2.41 6.99 0.25
N ILE A 50 -2.39 5.76 0.75
CA ILE A 50 -3.59 5.07 1.19
C ILE A 50 -3.49 4.92 2.70
N SER A 51 -4.47 5.45 3.41
CA SER A 51 -4.48 5.36 4.87
C SER A 51 -5.80 4.77 5.32
N ASN A 52 -5.75 4.07 6.43
CA ASN A 52 -6.97 3.50 6.98
C ASN A 52 -6.83 3.42 8.50
N SER A 53 -7.98 3.57 9.16
CA SER A 53 -8.04 3.29 10.58
C SER A 53 -7.84 1.78 10.77
N PHE A 54 -7.25 1.41 11.90
CA PHE A 54 -7.11 0.00 12.19
C PHE A 54 -7.18 -0.20 13.70
N ARG A 55 -7.51 -1.42 14.07
CA ARG A 55 -7.56 -1.77 15.47
C ARG A 55 -6.20 -2.31 15.88
N ASP A 56 -5.61 -1.63 16.86
CA ASP A 56 -4.30 -2.06 17.34
C ASP A 56 -4.49 -3.27 18.25
N ASN A 57 -4.07 -4.42 17.77
CA ASN A 57 -4.16 -5.64 18.56
C ASN A 57 -2.78 -6.22 18.85
N GLY A 58 -1.78 -5.35 18.85
CA GLY A 58 -0.43 -5.75 19.20
C GLY A 58 0.40 -6.23 18.02
N VAL A 59 -0.08 -6.08 16.83
CA VAL A 59 0.67 -6.51 15.65
C VAL A 59 1.79 -5.53 15.36
N MET A 60 2.99 -6.05 15.24
CA MET A 60 4.14 -5.22 14.92
C MET A 60 4.21 -4.98 13.43
N LEU A 61 4.64 -3.78 13.08
CA LEU A 61 4.70 -3.41 11.67
C LEU A 61 5.51 -4.40 10.83
N HIS A 62 6.66 -4.79 11.33
CA HIS A 62 7.50 -5.68 10.53
C HIS A 62 6.86 -7.05 10.31
N ASN A 63 5.95 -7.46 11.18
CA ASN A 63 5.24 -8.72 10.99
C ASN A 63 4.30 -8.67 9.81
N LEU A 64 3.77 -7.49 9.51
CA LEU A 64 2.82 -7.35 8.41
C LEU A 64 3.47 -7.58 7.05
N LYS A 65 4.78 -7.49 7.00
CA LYS A 65 5.51 -7.66 5.74
C LYS A 65 5.97 -9.08 5.51
N ARG A 66 5.72 -9.96 6.44
CA ARG A 66 6.14 -11.35 6.28
C ARG A 66 5.14 -12.08 5.42
N LYS A 67 5.67 -12.94 4.53
CA LYS A 67 4.80 -13.74 3.70
C LYS A 67 3.91 -14.62 4.56
N GLY A 68 2.63 -14.58 4.27
CA GLY A 68 1.68 -15.41 4.98
C GLY A 68 1.17 -14.82 6.29
N PHE A 69 1.74 -13.72 6.73
CA PHE A 69 1.27 -13.11 7.96
C PHE A 69 -0.07 -12.40 7.72
N SER A 70 -1.02 -12.60 8.62
CA SER A 70 -2.30 -11.92 8.49
C SER A 70 -2.96 -11.86 9.86
N THR A 71 -3.64 -10.75 10.13
CA THR A 71 -4.47 -10.62 11.30
C THR A 71 -5.88 -11.14 11.06
N LYS A 72 -6.14 -11.57 9.84
CA LYS A 72 -7.44 -12.09 9.45
C LYS A 72 -7.28 -13.50 8.97
N ALA A 73 -8.38 -14.21 8.93
CA ALA A 73 -8.32 -15.57 8.47
C ALA A 73 -7.80 -15.59 7.06
N GLY A 74 -6.61 -16.07 6.92
CA GLY A 74 -6.28 -16.73 5.76
C GLY A 74 -5.61 -16.07 4.59
N HIS A 75 -5.50 -14.78 4.40
CA HIS A 75 -4.94 -14.42 3.12
C HIS A 75 -4.36 -13.03 2.98
N GLN A 76 -4.48 -12.21 3.98
CA GLN A 76 -4.03 -10.83 3.82
C GLN A 76 -2.53 -10.70 3.73
N GLY A 77 -1.82 -11.54 4.45
CA GLY A 77 -0.36 -11.50 4.38
C GLY A 77 0.16 -11.85 3.01
N ILE A 78 -0.53 -12.74 2.30
CA ILE A 78 -0.12 -13.11 0.96
C ILE A 78 -0.34 -11.97 -0.02
N GLY A 79 -1.48 -11.27 0.12
CA GLY A 79 -1.73 -10.13 -0.74
C GLY A 79 -0.67 -9.07 -0.60
N LEU A 80 -0.34 -8.72 0.64
CA LEU A 80 0.68 -7.70 0.87
C LEU A 80 2.04 -8.15 0.35
N TRP A 81 2.37 -9.41 0.54
CA TRP A 81 3.61 -9.96 0.04
C TRP A 81 3.67 -9.87 -1.49
N ASN A 82 2.55 -10.17 -2.17
CA ASN A 82 2.50 -10.09 -3.62
C ASN A 82 2.68 -8.65 -4.10
N ALA A 83 2.06 -7.70 -3.41
CA ALA A 83 2.23 -6.29 -3.77
C ALA A 83 3.68 -5.88 -3.64
N GLN A 84 4.35 -6.30 -2.58
CA GLN A 84 5.75 -5.96 -2.39
C GLN A 84 6.63 -6.59 -3.46
N LYS A 85 6.29 -7.80 -3.89
CA LYS A 85 7.03 -8.43 -4.96
C LYS A 85 6.93 -7.64 -6.26
N ILE A 86 5.73 -7.19 -6.58
CA ILE A 86 5.54 -6.38 -7.78
C ILE A 86 6.35 -5.09 -7.67
N ILE A 87 6.24 -4.42 -6.53
CA ILE A 87 6.94 -3.16 -6.32
C ILE A 87 8.44 -3.33 -6.45
N SER A 88 8.98 -4.40 -5.89
CA SER A 88 10.43 -4.61 -5.91
C SER A 88 10.97 -4.89 -7.30
N SER A 89 10.10 -5.19 -8.26
CA SER A 89 10.56 -5.40 -9.63
C SER A 89 10.77 -4.09 -10.38
N TYR A 90 10.47 -2.96 -9.75
CA TYR A 90 10.63 -1.64 -10.35
C TYR A 90 11.69 -0.85 -9.62
N ASP A 91 12.60 -0.23 -10.39
CA ASP A 91 13.63 0.62 -9.79
C ASP A 91 13.08 1.96 -9.35
N ASN A 92 11.96 2.37 -9.94
CA ASN A 92 11.41 3.71 -9.74
C ASN A 92 10.16 3.72 -8.89
N VAL A 93 9.89 2.65 -8.16
CA VAL A 93 8.72 2.55 -7.29
C VAL A 93 9.20 2.25 -5.89
N LEU A 94 8.79 3.07 -4.94
CA LEU A 94 9.13 2.88 -3.54
C LEU A 94 7.87 2.75 -2.73
N LEU A 95 7.93 1.91 -1.72
CA LEU A 95 6.82 1.72 -0.79
C LEU A 95 7.30 2.00 0.61
N GLU A 96 6.56 2.83 1.31
CA GLU A 96 6.81 3.09 2.71
C GLU A 96 5.55 2.78 3.49
N THR A 97 5.66 1.93 4.49
CA THR A 97 4.54 1.52 5.31
C THR A 97 4.74 2.05 6.72
N THR A 98 3.75 2.73 7.24
CA THR A 98 3.83 3.38 8.54
C THR A 98 2.56 3.11 9.34
N MET A 99 2.72 2.92 10.65
CA MET A 99 1.60 2.89 11.57
C MET A 99 1.74 4.05 12.52
N LYS A 100 0.69 4.85 12.63
CA LYS A 100 0.76 6.04 13.46
C LYS A 100 -0.62 6.36 14.00
N CYS A 101 -0.76 6.49 15.30
CA CYS A 101 -1.98 6.97 15.94
C CYS A 101 -3.22 6.21 15.47
N SER A 102 -3.16 4.91 15.45
CA SER A 102 -4.27 4.05 15.03
C SER A 102 -4.57 4.11 13.55
N TYR A 103 -3.63 4.64 12.76
CA TYR A 103 -3.74 4.63 11.31
C TYR A 103 -2.62 3.83 10.71
N PHE A 104 -2.97 3.10 9.67
CA PHE A 104 -2.04 2.35 8.87
C PHE A 104 -1.91 3.07 7.54
N ILE A 105 -0.69 3.40 7.14
CA ILE A 105 -0.45 4.25 5.99
C ILE A 105 0.48 3.55 5.02
N GLN A 106 0.03 3.44 3.77
CA GLN A 106 0.86 2.94 2.68
C GLN A 106 1.14 4.09 1.74
N HIS A 107 2.40 4.39 1.56
CA HIS A 107 2.83 5.47 0.69
C HIS A 107 3.62 4.86 -0.47
N ILE A 108 3.08 5.00 -1.67
CA ILE A 108 3.71 4.51 -2.88
C ILE A 108 4.24 5.70 -3.64
N GLU A 109 5.53 5.68 -3.94
CA GLU A 109 6.15 6.77 -4.67
C GLU A 109 6.60 6.27 -6.02
N LEU A 110 6.11 6.90 -7.07
CA LEU A 110 6.43 6.56 -8.44
C LEU A 110 7.22 7.71 -9.03
N THR A 111 8.45 7.44 -9.43
CA THR A 111 9.27 8.47 -10.04
C THR A 111 9.50 8.14 -11.49
N ASP A 112 10.02 9.10 -12.23
CA ASP A 112 10.33 8.85 -13.63
C ASP A 112 11.39 7.77 -13.73
N LYS A 113 11.25 6.94 -14.74
CA LYS A 113 12.26 5.92 -14.97
C LYS A 113 13.55 6.59 -15.42
N LYS A 114 14.65 6.08 -14.91
CA LYS A 114 15.95 6.54 -15.35
C LYS A 114 16.35 5.81 -16.61
N GLU A 115 17.00 6.55 -17.48
CA GLU A 115 17.46 5.98 -18.73
C GLU A 115 18.64 5.08 -18.55
#